data_0fad75c09112213e4e362f46978fa66f
#
_entry.id   0fad75c09112213e4e362f46978fa66f
#
_cell.length_a   1.000
_cell.length_b   1.000
_cell.length_c   1.000
_cell.angle_alpha   90.00
_cell.angle_beta   90.00
_cell.angle_gamma   90.00
#
_symmetry.space_group_name_H-M   'P 1'
#
loop_
_entity.id
_entity.type
_entity.pdbx_description
1 polymer ?
#
loop_
_entity_poly.entity_id
_entity_poly.type
_entity_poly.pdbx_seq_one_letter_code
_entity_poly.pdbx_strand_id
1 'polypeptide(L)'
;MTRHRIMGKSLVLFASGVVLAGCHSGPAVTGTFDRNYTVTGPTRLELTNAAGDVDIKGSADGKVHVHAEVRASGMGFDNPQKRLDDTISNPPVEQLGGTIRIGREMSRMHNLRISYTIQVPHDTEVSTSVAAGAETIRDVRGPVKVQAASGSIRVEKIEGDALLTTVSGSVSASDIGGDVRVSTSSGSVTVSNIKGAVRVSALAGVARVSAPGGRVEADTGSGQVEILGAANDVKAHAVSGRVFVQGNPDAKSYWELKTISGSVQFSVPASASFQLSAEAVSGEIRTDIPIVVEEQGKHSLRAHMGSGGGRVEVHTVSGEIRVSSSN
;
A
#
# COMPACT_ATOMS: atom_id res chain seq x y z
N MET A 1 25.44 -5.09 -91.87
CA MET A 1 25.13 -6.35 -91.12
C MET A 1 26.00 -6.39 -89.88
N THR A 2 25.50 -5.98 -88.77
CA THR A 2 26.20 -6.22 -87.48
C THR A 2 25.16 -6.18 -86.37
N ARG A 3 24.89 -7.33 -85.69
CA ARG A 3 23.94 -7.51 -84.61
C ARG A 3 24.59 -7.01 -83.30
N HIS A 4 23.98 -6.05 -82.64
CA HIS A 4 24.31 -5.70 -81.29
C HIS A 4 23.57 -6.59 -80.32
N ARG A 5 24.31 -7.29 -79.43
CA ARG A 5 23.86 -8.12 -78.33
C ARG A 5 23.78 -7.22 -77.11
N ILE A 6 22.57 -7.07 -76.59
CA ILE A 6 22.31 -6.37 -75.31
C ILE A 6 22.51 -7.39 -74.17
N MET A 7 23.51 -7.10 -73.31
CA MET A 7 23.75 -7.84 -72.08
C MET A 7 22.83 -7.31 -70.96
N GLY A 8 21.88 -8.16 -70.55
CA GLY A 8 21.05 -7.85 -69.38
C GLY A 8 21.85 -8.00 -68.08
N LYS A 9 21.86 -6.98 -67.27
CA LYS A 9 22.38 -7.02 -65.89
C LYS A 9 21.30 -7.54 -64.97
N SER A 10 21.51 -8.77 -64.41
CA SER A 10 20.68 -9.30 -63.33
C SER A 10 20.97 -8.57 -62.04
N LEU A 11 19.97 -7.92 -61.51
CA LEU A 11 19.97 -7.29 -60.18
C LEU A 11 19.65 -8.38 -59.15
N VAL A 12 20.62 -8.78 -58.34
CA VAL A 12 20.43 -9.70 -57.22
C VAL A 12 19.97 -8.87 -56.03
N LEU A 13 18.70 -8.98 -55.65
CA LEU A 13 18.15 -8.39 -54.44
C LEU A 13 18.54 -9.28 -53.25
N PHE A 14 19.44 -8.79 -52.39
CA PHE A 14 19.66 -9.39 -51.08
C PHE A 14 18.52 -8.98 -50.13
N ALA A 15 17.59 -9.88 -49.87
CA ALA A 15 16.64 -9.70 -48.80
C ALA A 15 17.35 -10.03 -47.49
N SER A 16 17.73 -8.97 -46.73
CA SER A 16 18.20 -9.11 -45.35
C SER A 16 17.02 -9.46 -44.47
N GLY A 17 16.84 -10.75 -44.18
CA GLY A 17 15.89 -11.21 -43.18
C GLY A 17 16.37 -10.82 -41.79
N VAL A 18 15.70 -9.83 -41.19
CA VAL A 18 15.81 -9.58 -39.73
C VAL A 18 15.15 -10.75 -39.01
N VAL A 19 15.94 -11.65 -38.48
CA VAL A 19 15.48 -12.67 -37.54
C VAL A 19 15.20 -11.92 -36.21
N LEU A 20 13.95 -11.58 -35.99
CA LEU A 20 13.45 -11.26 -34.67
C LEU A 20 13.56 -12.54 -33.83
N ALA A 21 14.60 -12.62 -33.01
CA ALA A 21 14.70 -13.61 -31.95
C ALA A 21 13.58 -13.32 -30.93
N GLY A 22 12.40 -13.84 -31.18
CA GLY A 22 11.33 -13.89 -30.19
C GLY A 22 11.81 -14.76 -29.02
N CYS A 23 11.83 -14.21 -27.82
CA CYS A 23 12.03 -14.98 -26.62
C CYS A 23 10.92 -16.05 -26.54
N HIS A 24 11.25 -17.28 -26.96
CA HIS A 24 10.37 -18.41 -26.79
C HIS A 24 10.44 -18.81 -25.31
N SER A 25 9.51 -18.30 -24.50
CA SER A 25 9.19 -18.92 -23.22
C SER A 25 8.59 -20.28 -23.53
N GLY A 26 9.24 -21.36 -23.10
CA GLY A 26 8.70 -22.72 -23.23
C GLY A 26 7.30 -22.82 -22.59
N PRO A 27 6.54 -23.89 -22.92
CA PRO A 27 5.21 -24.10 -22.38
C PRO A 27 5.26 -24.11 -20.84
N ALA A 28 4.44 -23.29 -20.21
CA ALA A 28 4.27 -23.31 -18.76
C ALA A 28 3.40 -24.51 -18.37
N VAL A 29 3.81 -25.24 -17.34
CA VAL A 29 3.04 -26.34 -16.73
C VAL A 29 2.46 -25.88 -15.40
N THR A 30 1.28 -26.40 -15.06
CA THR A 30 0.55 -26.05 -13.85
C THR A 30 0.12 -27.27 -13.07
N GLY A 31 0.02 -27.15 -11.76
CA GLY A 31 -0.51 -28.16 -10.88
C GLY A 31 -0.84 -27.57 -9.52
N THR A 32 -1.42 -28.36 -8.64
CA THR A 32 -1.89 -27.91 -7.33
C THR A 32 -1.43 -28.83 -6.23
N PHE A 33 -1.37 -28.32 -5.01
CA PHE A 33 -1.28 -29.13 -3.81
C PHE A 33 -2.18 -28.58 -2.70
N ASP A 34 -2.61 -29.49 -1.82
CA ASP A 34 -3.40 -29.17 -0.64
C ASP A 34 -2.72 -29.74 0.61
N ARG A 35 -2.70 -28.96 1.68
CA ARG A 35 -2.20 -29.36 3.01
C ARG A 35 -3.12 -28.84 4.10
N ASN A 36 -3.34 -29.70 5.09
CA ASN A 36 -4.19 -29.40 6.23
C ASN A 36 -3.39 -29.65 7.51
N TYR A 37 -3.40 -28.67 8.40
CA TYR A 37 -2.69 -28.73 9.67
C TYR A 37 -3.67 -28.48 10.82
N THR A 38 -3.63 -29.34 11.82
CA THR A 38 -4.34 -29.11 13.06
C THR A 38 -3.41 -28.32 13.98
N VAL A 39 -3.88 -27.20 14.47
CA VAL A 39 -3.14 -26.33 15.39
C VAL A 39 -3.87 -26.24 16.72
N THR A 40 -3.12 -26.18 17.80
CA THR A 40 -3.65 -26.04 19.17
C THR A 40 -2.97 -24.85 19.84
N GLY A 41 -3.79 -23.93 20.37
CA GLY A 41 -3.28 -22.71 21.00
C GLY A 41 -2.92 -21.61 20.01
N PRO A 42 -2.07 -20.64 20.41
CA PRO A 42 -1.69 -19.51 19.58
C PRO A 42 -1.08 -19.97 18.26
N THR A 43 -1.66 -19.52 17.17
CA THR A 43 -1.23 -19.90 15.82
C THR A 43 -0.49 -18.76 15.15
N ARG A 44 0.60 -19.07 14.44
CA ARG A 44 1.37 -18.13 13.62
C ARG A 44 1.52 -18.67 12.23
N LEU A 45 1.23 -17.85 11.24
CA LEU A 45 1.50 -18.09 9.83
C LEU A 45 2.66 -17.22 9.37
N GLU A 46 3.75 -17.84 8.91
CA GLU A 46 4.89 -17.18 8.29
C GLU A 46 4.95 -17.61 6.81
N LEU A 47 4.73 -16.67 5.89
CA LEU A 47 4.74 -16.97 4.45
C LEU A 47 5.80 -16.13 3.75
N THR A 48 6.65 -16.78 2.95
CA THR A 48 7.57 -16.11 2.02
C THR A 48 7.29 -16.62 0.62
N ASN A 49 7.05 -15.71 -0.33
CA ASN A 49 6.75 -16.06 -1.72
C ASN A 49 7.52 -15.16 -2.70
N ALA A 50 8.15 -15.76 -3.69
CA ALA A 50 8.86 -15.02 -4.72
C ALA A 50 7.90 -14.41 -5.74
N ALA A 51 6.88 -15.16 -6.18
CA ALA A 51 5.90 -14.69 -7.15
C ALA A 51 4.60 -15.48 -7.04
N GLY A 52 3.49 -14.80 -7.18
CA GLY A 52 2.13 -15.32 -7.12
C GLY A 52 1.28 -14.60 -6.09
N ASP A 53 -0.01 -14.76 -6.21
CA ASP A 53 -0.96 -14.09 -5.36
C ASP A 53 -1.17 -14.86 -4.06
N VAL A 54 -1.48 -14.16 -2.97
CA VAL A 54 -1.69 -14.73 -1.64
C VAL A 54 -3.03 -14.25 -1.10
N ASP A 55 -3.95 -15.17 -0.85
CA ASP A 55 -5.24 -14.91 -0.21
C ASP A 55 -5.29 -15.65 1.14
N ILE A 56 -5.34 -14.90 2.24
CA ILE A 56 -5.42 -15.43 3.61
C ILE A 56 -6.73 -14.99 4.23
N LYS A 57 -7.47 -15.96 4.74
CA LYS A 57 -8.76 -15.72 5.39
C LYS A 57 -8.86 -16.41 6.74
N GLY A 58 -9.33 -15.68 7.76
CA GLY A 58 -9.70 -16.24 9.04
C GLY A 58 -10.89 -17.20 8.93
N SER A 59 -10.87 -18.28 9.69
CA SER A 59 -11.88 -19.32 9.77
C SER A 59 -12.10 -19.77 11.22
N ALA A 60 -13.27 -20.30 11.51
CA ALA A 60 -13.63 -20.78 12.84
C ALA A 60 -13.29 -22.26 13.10
N ASP A 61 -12.72 -22.98 12.11
CA ASP A 61 -12.57 -24.43 12.19
C ASP A 61 -11.33 -24.93 12.96
N GLY A 62 -10.52 -24.00 13.49
CA GLY A 62 -9.33 -24.34 14.28
C GLY A 62 -8.22 -25.06 13.50
N LYS A 63 -8.26 -25.02 12.17
CA LYS A 63 -7.28 -25.67 11.28
C LYS A 63 -6.66 -24.66 10.34
N VAL A 64 -5.47 -24.97 9.86
CA VAL A 64 -4.85 -24.25 8.75
C VAL A 64 -4.97 -25.09 7.50
N HIS A 65 -5.67 -24.56 6.50
CA HIS A 65 -5.81 -25.16 5.18
C HIS A 65 -4.97 -24.36 4.19
N VAL A 66 -4.06 -25.02 3.50
CA VAL A 66 -3.21 -24.41 2.48
C VAL A 66 -3.53 -25.06 1.15
N HIS A 67 -4.11 -24.32 0.24
CA HIS A 67 -4.26 -24.64 -1.17
C HIS A 67 -3.28 -23.81 -1.99
N ALA A 68 -2.56 -24.42 -2.91
CA ALA A 68 -1.61 -23.72 -3.75
C ALA A 68 -1.70 -24.15 -5.20
N GLU A 69 -1.70 -23.15 -6.08
CA GLU A 69 -1.55 -23.32 -7.52
C GLU A 69 -0.11 -23.02 -7.92
N VAL A 70 0.57 -24.02 -8.48
CA VAL A 70 1.96 -23.93 -8.90
C VAL A 70 2.02 -23.81 -10.41
N ARG A 71 2.70 -22.80 -10.91
CA ARG A 71 3.01 -22.63 -12.32
C ARG A 71 4.52 -22.61 -12.51
N ALA A 72 5.04 -23.59 -13.25
CA ALA A 72 6.44 -23.66 -13.62
C ALA A 72 6.63 -23.27 -15.08
N SER A 73 7.57 -22.34 -15.34
CA SER A 73 7.97 -21.95 -16.69
C SER A 73 9.43 -22.34 -16.92
N GLY A 74 9.76 -22.81 -18.12
CA GLY A 74 11.11 -23.19 -18.49
C GLY A 74 11.69 -22.27 -19.55
N MET A 75 13.01 -22.07 -19.51
CA MET A 75 13.79 -21.48 -20.59
C MET A 75 14.95 -22.42 -20.93
N GLY A 76 15.11 -22.73 -22.20
CA GLY A 76 16.23 -23.57 -22.68
C GLY A 76 16.14 -25.04 -22.25
N PHE A 77 17.20 -25.56 -21.61
CA PHE A 77 17.31 -26.95 -21.19
C PHE A 77 16.62 -27.27 -19.85
N ASP A 78 15.89 -26.33 -19.30
CA ASP A 78 15.21 -26.44 -18.00
C ASP A 78 13.94 -27.33 -18.16
N ASN A 79 13.71 -28.24 -17.21
CA ASN A 79 12.53 -29.09 -17.22
C ASN A 79 11.47 -28.58 -16.24
N PRO A 80 10.48 -27.77 -16.72
CA PRO A 80 9.45 -27.22 -15.86
C PRO A 80 8.57 -28.30 -15.22
N GLN A 81 8.34 -29.43 -15.92
CA GLN A 81 7.53 -30.52 -15.38
C GLN A 81 8.18 -31.13 -14.13
N LYS A 82 9.47 -31.43 -14.19
CA LYS A 82 10.18 -31.98 -13.04
C LYS A 82 10.11 -31.03 -11.82
N ARG A 83 10.29 -29.73 -12.00
CA ARG A 83 10.17 -28.78 -10.89
C ARG A 83 8.77 -28.71 -10.32
N LEU A 84 7.76 -28.78 -11.19
CA LEU A 84 6.37 -28.85 -10.77
C LEU A 84 6.14 -30.09 -9.91
N ASP A 85 6.55 -31.28 -10.40
CA ASP A 85 6.37 -32.55 -9.71
C ASP A 85 7.13 -32.59 -8.38
N ASP A 86 8.36 -32.06 -8.33
CA ASP A 86 9.17 -31.95 -7.12
C ASP A 86 8.48 -31.03 -6.09
N THR A 87 7.89 -29.90 -6.54
CA THR A 87 7.19 -28.94 -5.67
C THR A 87 5.89 -29.52 -5.12
N ILE A 88 5.13 -30.25 -5.93
CA ILE A 88 3.87 -30.88 -5.51
C ILE A 88 4.13 -32.04 -4.55
N SER A 89 5.17 -32.84 -4.83
CA SER A 89 5.55 -33.99 -3.98
C SER A 89 6.11 -33.54 -2.62
N ASN A 90 6.89 -32.45 -2.61
CA ASN A 90 7.50 -31.88 -1.41
C ASN A 90 7.15 -30.39 -1.31
N PRO A 91 5.90 -30.03 -0.94
CA PRO A 91 5.49 -28.64 -0.86
C PRO A 91 6.30 -27.89 0.18
N PRO A 92 6.60 -26.61 -0.06
CA PRO A 92 7.41 -25.80 0.86
C PRO A 92 6.59 -25.34 2.06
N VAL A 93 5.97 -26.26 2.78
CA VAL A 93 5.12 -25.98 3.95
C VAL A 93 5.57 -26.87 5.11
N GLU A 94 5.89 -26.25 6.23
CA GLU A 94 6.34 -26.90 7.46
C GLU A 94 5.46 -26.50 8.64
N GLN A 95 5.18 -27.44 9.53
CA GLN A 95 4.54 -27.20 10.82
C GLN A 95 5.55 -27.34 11.94
N LEU A 96 5.70 -26.32 12.76
CA LEU A 96 6.57 -26.28 13.93
C LEU A 96 5.72 -25.87 15.16
N GLY A 97 5.09 -26.85 15.80
CA GLY A 97 4.12 -26.58 16.87
C GLY A 97 2.93 -25.78 16.35
N GLY A 98 2.67 -24.60 16.91
CA GLY A 98 1.62 -23.67 16.47
C GLY A 98 2.00 -22.79 15.27
N THR A 99 3.23 -22.91 14.74
CA THR A 99 3.69 -22.09 13.62
C THR A 99 3.63 -22.88 12.32
N ILE A 100 2.97 -22.32 11.32
CA ILE A 100 2.99 -22.81 9.93
C ILE A 100 3.92 -21.90 9.13
N ARG A 101 4.96 -22.49 8.53
CA ARG A 101 5.91 -21.80 7.66
C ARG A 101 5.76 -22.23 6.23
N ILE A 102 5.69 -21.24 5.33
CA ILE A 102 5.55 -21.46 3.89
C ILE A 102 6.70 -20.75 3.18
N GLY A 103 7.37 -21.44 2.24
CA GLY A 103 8.32 -20.81 1.32
C GLY A 103 9.75 -20.64 1.86
N ARG A 104 10.21 -21.40 2.84
CA ARG A 104 11.54 -21.24 3.48
C ARG A 104 12.75 -21.37 2.54
N GLU A 105 12.64 -22.17 1.46
CA GLU A 105 13.76 -22.42 0.53
C GLU A 105 13.56 -21.71 -0.81
N MET A 106 13.62 -20.37 -0.83
CA MET A 106 13.46 -19.57 -2.06
C MET A 106 14.46 -19.91 -3.16
N SER A 107 15.66 -20.41 -2.82
CA SER A 107 16.67 -20.80 -3.80
C SER A 107 16.25 -21.93 -4.74
N ARG A 108 15.28 -22.76 -4.33
CA ARG A 108 14.71 -23.82 -5.16
C ARG A 108 13.52 -23.38 -6.00
N MET A 109 13.03 -22.16 -5.81
CA MET A 109 11.79 -21.65 -6.44
C MET A 109 12.04 -20.81 -7.70
N HIS A 110 13.21 -20.91 -8.32
CA HIS A 110 13.49 -20.19 -9.58
C HIS A 110 12.51 -20.59 -10.68
N ASN A 111 11.94 -19.59 -11.36
CA ASN A 111 10.96 -19.78 -12.43
C ASN A 111 9.66 -20.51 -12.02
N LEU A 112 9.32 -20.46 -10.72
CA LEU A 112 8.04 -20.88 -10.17
C LEU A 112 7.22 -19.67 -9.79
N ARG A 113 5.94 -19.71 -10.11
CA ARG A 113 4.90 -18.83 -9.58
C ARG A 113 3.96 -19.68 -8.74
N ILE A 114 3.81 -19.37 -7.46
CA ILE A 114 2.93 -20.11 -6.57
C ILE A 114 1.91 -19.16 -5.99
N SER A 115 0.64 -19.38 -6.32
CA SER A 115 -0.46 -18.65 -5.72
C SER A 115 -1.07 -19.45 -4.59
N TYR A 116 -1.26 -18.82 -3.45
CA TYR A 116 -1.74 -19.47 -2.23
C TYR A 116 -3.13 -18.97 -1.84
N THR A 117 -4.02 -19.90 -1.51
CA THR A 117 -5.29 -19.64 -0.82
C THR A 117 -5.22 -20.35 0.53
N ILE A 118 -5.20 -19.56 1.61
CA ILE A 118 -4.95 -20.09 2.95
C ILE A 118 -6.11 -19.73 3.87
N GLN A 119 -6.63 -20.71 4.59
CA GLN A 119 -7.54 -20.48 5.70
C GLN A 119 -6.79 -20.74 7.00
N VAL A 120 -6.95 -19.84 7.96
CA VAL A 120 -6.30 -19.91 9.28
C VAL A 120 -7.32 -19.70 10.39
N PRO A 121 -7.10 -20.18 11.61
CA PRO A 121 -7.94 -19.80 12.75
C PRO A 121 -7.97 -18.27 12.92
N HIS A 122 -9.09 -17.71 13.34
CA HIS A 122 -9.23 -16.25 13.49
C HIS A 122 -8.13 -15.61 14.34
N ASP A 123 -7.68 -16.28 15.39
CA ASP A 123 -6.69 -15.74 16.34
C ASP A 123 -5.23 -15.91 15.86
N THR A 124 -5.01 -16.11 14.56
CA THR A 124 -3.68 -16.31 13.97
C THR A 124 -2.93 -14.99 13.82
N GLU A 125 -1.66 -14.97 14.27
CA GLU A 125 -0.70 -13.94 13.87
C GLU A 125 -0.22 -14.23 12.45
N VAL A 126 -0.36 -13.28 11.54
CA VAL A 126 0.01 -13.44 10.13
C VAL A 126 1.22 -12.58 9.79
N SER A 127 2.26 -13.19 9.24
CA SER A 127 3.44 -12.50 8.70
C SER A 127 3.75 -12.98 7.30
N THR A 128 3.68 -12.08 6.32
CA THR A 128 3.95 -12.39 4.92
C THR A 128 5.11 -11.56 4.36
N SER A 129 5.86 -12.16 3.45
CA SER A 129 6.91 -11.50 2.65
C SER A 129 6.82 -11.97 1.21
N VAL A 130 6.31 -11.12 0.32
CA VAL A 130 6.06 -11.46 -1.08
C VAL A 130 6.86 -10.53 -2.00
N ALA A 131 7.64 -11.09 -2.92
CA ALA A 131 8.39 -10.24 -3.84
C ALA A 131 7.49 -9.67 -4.94
N ALA A 132 6.59 -10.48 -5.52
CA ALA A 132 5.69 -10.02 -6.58
C ALA A 132 4.35 -10.76 -6.57
N GLY A 133 3.25 -10.01 -6.45
CA GLY A 133 1.89 -10.54 -6.45
C GLY A 133 0.93 -9.67 -5.65
N ALA A 134 -0.35 -10.01 -5.71
CA ALA A 134 -1.37 -9.39 -4.87
C ALA A 134 -1.50 -10.16 -3.56
N GLU A 135 -1.56 -9.45 -2.45
CA GLU A 135 -1.82 -10.02 -1.13
C GLU A 135 -3.15 -9.54 -0.59
N THR A 136 -4.00 -10.46 -0.19
CA THR A 136 -5.27 -10.18 0.48
C THR A 136 -5.33 -10.93 1.80
N ILE A 137 -5.56 -10.21 2.90
CA ILE A 137 -5.70 -10.80 4.24
C ILE A 137 -6.97 -10.26 4.86
N ARG A 138 -7.85 -11.16 5.32
CA ARG A 138 -9.15 -10.75 5.86
C ARG A 138 -9.65 -11.64 7.00
N ASP A 139 -10.52 -11.06 7.82
CA ASP A 139 -11.24 -11.75 8.90
C ASP A 139 -10.28 -12.37 9.96
N VAL A 140 -9.16 -11.69 10.31
CA VAL A 140 -8.16 -12.15 11.27
C VAL A 140 -8.21 -11.28 12.54
N ARG A 141 -8.13 -11.90 13.72
CA ARG A 141 -8.09 -11.18 15.00
C ARG A 141 -6.68 -10.86 15.47
N GLY A 142 -5.72 -11.72 15.12
CA GLY A 142 -4.32 -11.50 15.45
C GLY A 142 -3.69 -10.35 14.69
N PRO A 143 -2.48 -9.95 15.07
CA PRO A 143 -1.73 -8.91 14.35
C PRO A 143 -1.30 -9.40 12.96
N VAL A 144 -1.26 -8.45 12.01
CA VAL A 144 -0.92 -8.71 10.61
C VAL A 144 0.31 -7.89 10.21
N LYS A 145 1.33 -8.57 9.70
CA LYS A 145 2.53 -7.96 9.13
C LYS A 145 2.69 -8.38 7.67
N VAL A 146 2.69 -7.41 6.78
CA VAL A 146 2.85 -7.65 5.33
C VAL A 146 4.05 -6.88 4.80
N GLN A 147 4.90 -7.56 4.06
CA GLN A 147 6.03 -6.97 3.36
C GLN A 147 5.99 -7.39 1.88
N ALA A 148 5.84 -6.43 0.98
CA ALA A 148 5.83 -6.66 -0.45
C ALA A 148 6.93 -5.85 -1.15
N ALA A 149 7.59 -6.40 -2.16
CA ALA A 149 8.44 -5.58 -3.02
C ALA A 149 7.61 -4.92 -4.12
N SER A 150 6.70 -5.66 -4.76
CA SER A 150 5.80 -5.11 -5.77
C SER A 150 4.45 -5.83 -5.78
N GLY A 151 3.39 -5.09 -6.04
CA GLY A 151 2.03 -5.61 -6.08
C GLY A 151 1.07 -4.83 -5.19
N SER A 152 -0.15 -5.33 -5.05
CA SER A 152 -1.16 -4.71 -4.20
C SER A 152 -1.27 -5.44 -2.87
N ILE A 153 -1.41 -4.69 -1.79
CA ILE A 153 -1.72 -5.19 -0.45
C ILE A 153 -3.14 -4.76 -0.10
N ARG A 154 -3.98 -5.71 0.26
CA ARG A 154 -5.33 -5.48 0.78
C ARG A 154 -5.50 -6.19 2.11
N VAL A 155 -5.81 -5.43 3.15
CA VAL A 155 -6.03 -5.95 4.50
C VAL A 155 -7.38 -5.44 5.00
N GLU A 156 -8.27 -6.36 5.37
CA GLU A 156 -9.65 -6.03 5.70
C GLU A 156 -10.12 -6.80 6.96
N LYS A 157 -10.88 -6.14 7.83
CA LYS A 157 -11.48 -6.75 9.03
C LYS A 157 -10.46 -7.48 9.90
N ILE A 158 -9.50 -6.72 10.39
CA ILE A 158 -8.49 -7.18 11.34
C ILE A 158 -8.80 -6.59 12.72
N GLU A 159 -8.84 -7.42 13.76
CA GLU A 159 -9.06 -6.91 15.12
C GLU A 159 -7.77 -6.39 15.77
N GLY A 160 -6.62 -6.99 15.43
CA GLY A 160 -5.29 -6.58 15.88
C GLY A 160 -4.67 -5.44 15.08
N ASP A 161 -3.37 -5.23 15.30
CA ASP A 161 -2.58 -4.21 14.61
C ASP A 161 -2.20 -4.66 13.19
N ALA A 162 -2.02 -3.69 12.28
CA ALA A 162 -1.55 -3.94 10.93
C ALA A 162 -0.28 -3.15 10.59
N LEU A 163 0.79 -3.86 10.22
CA LEU A 163 2.05 -3.30 9.75
C LEU A 163 2.25 -3.67 8.29
N LEU A 164 2.10 -2.71 7.38
CA LEU A 164 2.11 -2.91 5.94
C LEU A 164 3.28 -2.15 5.31
N THR A 165 4.14 -2.86 4.62
CA THR A 165 5.31 -2.27 3.97
C THR A 165 5.37 -2.72 2.51
N THR A 166 5.50 -1.78 1.59
CA THR A 166 5.73 -2.10 0.17
C THR A 166 6.76 -1.15 -0.44
N VAL A 167 7.49 -1.62 -1.42
CA VAL A 167 8.35 -0.72 -2.20
C VAL A 167 7.52 -0.05 -3.28
N SER A 168 6.69 -0.81 -4.01
CA SER A 168 5.89 -0.28 -5.11
C SER A 168 4.54 -0.98 -5.22
N GLY A 169 3.48 -0.19 -5.33
CA GLY A 169 2.13 -0.71 -5.49
C GLY A 169 1.09 0.00 -4.63
N SER A 170 -0.13 -0.50 -4.65
CA SER A 170 -1.22 0.05 -3.86
C SER A 170 -1.39 -0.69 -2.53
N VAL A 171 -1.64 0.05 -1.48
CA VAL A 171 -1.99 -0.49 -0.16
C VAL A 171 -3.40 -0.04 0.21
N SER A 172 -4.24 -1.00 0.57
CA SER A 172 -5.59 -0.76 1.09
C SER A 172 -5.74 -1.44 2.44
N ALA A 173 -6.06 -0.69 3.48
CA ALA A 173 -6.36 -1.20 4.81
C ALA A 173 -7.72 -0.68 5.27
N SER A 174 -8.64 -1.56 5.62
CA SER A 174 -9.98 -1.17 6.05
C SER A 174 -10.49 -2.01 7.22
N ASP A 175 -11.31 -1.38 8.05
CA ASP A 175 -11.98 -2.04 9.18
C ASP A 175 -10.99 -2.70 10.16
N ILE A 176 -10.01 -1.92 10.62
CA ILE A 176 -8.96 -2.39 11.54
C ILE A 176 -9.27 -1.94 12.97
N GLY A 177 -9.25 -2.89 13.90
CA GLY A 177 -9.52 -2.65 15.33
C GLY A 177 -8.33 -2.07 16.09
N GLY A 178 -7.11 -2.39 15.70
CA GLY A 178 -5.86 -1.90 16.28
C GLY A 178 -5.25 -0.73 15.53
N ASP A 179 -3.95 -0.54 15.73
CA ASP A 179 -3.16 0.50 15.05
C ASP A 179 -2.77 0.07 13.64
N VAL A 180 -2.72 1.04 12.73
CA VAL A 180 -2.27 0.82 11.35
C VAL A 180 -1.01 1.60 11.06
N ARG A 181 0.03 0.91 10.60
CA ARG A 181 1.24 1.54 10.10
C ARG A 181 1.51 1.10 8.67
N VAL A 182 1.58 2.06 7.75
CA VAL A 182 1.87 1.82 6.34
C VAL A 182 3.12 2.57 5.93
N SER A 183 4.03 1.86 5.26
CA SER A 183 5.22 2.46 4.65
C SER A 183 5.31 2.05 3.18
N THR A 184 5.47 3.02 2.28
CA THR A 184 5.66 2.77 0.86
C THR A 184 6.70 3.73 0.25
N SER A 185 7.48 3.25 -0.71
CA SER A 185 8.32 4.15 -1.49
C SER A 185 7.52 4.81 -2.62
N SER A 186 6.63 4.05 -3.28
CA SER A 186 5.86 4.57 -4.42
C SER A 186 4.50 3.88 -4.53
N GLY A 187 3.44 4.67 -4.72
CA GLY A 187 2.10 4.14 -4.95
C GLY A 187 1.01 4.87 -4.17
N SER A 188 -0.18 4.31 -4.17
CA SER A 188 -1.32 4.84 -3.44
C SER A 188 -1.58 4.06 -2.16
N VAL A 189 -1.78 4.77 -1.07
CA VAL A 189 -2.19 4.22 0.22
C VAL A 189 -3.61 4.71 0.53
N THR A 190 -4.50 3.79 0.81
CA THR A 190 -5.87 4.07 1.27
C THR A 190 -6.11 3.34 2.58
N VAL A 191 -6.41 4.10 3.63
CA VAL A 191 -6.70 3.59 4.97
C VAL A 191 -8.08 4.09 5.39
N SER A 192 -8.97 3.21 5.84
CA SER A 192 -10.33 3.58 6.21
C SER A 192 -10.87 2.79 7.40
N ASN A 193 -11.73 3.43 8.20
CA ASN A 193 -12.40 2.81 9.35
C ASN A 193 -11.42 2.15 10.35
N ILE A 194 -10.49 2.93 10.86
CA ILE A 194 -9.49 2.45 11.82
C ILE A 194 -9.87 2.92 13.22
N LYS A 195 -9.93 2.02 14.19
CA LYS A 195 -10.24 2.39 15.58
C LYS A 195 -9.02 2.94 16.33
N GLY A 196 -7.84 2.40 16.04
CA GLY A 196 -6.56 2.81 16.62
C GLY A 196 -5.92 4.01 15.92
N ALA A 197 -4.64 4.22 16.18
CA ALA A 197 -3.83 5.24 15.52
C ALA A 197 -3.46 4.84 14.09
N VAL A 198 -3.32 5.83 13.22
CA VAL A 198 -2.92 5.64 11.82
C VAL A 198 -1.60 6.35 11.56
N ARG A 199 -0.61 5.62 11.08
CA ARG A 199 0.64 6.19 10.59
C ARG A 199 0.90 5.78 9.15
N VAL A 200 1.00 6.74 8.24
CA VAL A 200 1.30 6.53 6.83
C VAL A 200 2.57 7.29 6.45
N SER A 201 3.53 6.61 5.86
CA SER A 201 4.73 7.22 5.31
C SER A 201 4.89 6.80 3.85
N ALA A 202 4.85 7.77 2.93
CA ALA A 202 5.00 7.54 1.50
C ALA A 202 6.08 8.46 0.93
N LEU A 203 7.08 7.91 0.22
CA LEU A 203 8.06 8.77 -0.43
C LEU A 203 7.45 9.50 -1.62
N ALA A 204 6.64 8.80 -2.43
CA ALA A 204 5.91 9.38 -3.55
C ALA A 204 4.52 8.75 -3.71
N GLY A 205 3.52 9.55 -4.02
CA GLY A 205 2.17 9.07 -4.30
C GLY A 205 1.07 9.75 -3.48
N VAL A 206 -0.02 9.05 -3.27
CA VAL A 206 -1.20 9.56 -2.55
C VAL A 206 -1.41 8.76 -1.27
N ALA A 207 -1.47 9.46 -0.14
CA ALA A 207 -1.88 8.91 1.15
C ALA A 207 -3.29 9.43 1.50
N ARG A 208 -4.28 8.53 1.47
CA ARG A 208 -5.67 8.85 1.84
C ARG A 208 -6.04 8.10 3.11
N VAL A 209 -6.48 8.84 4.12
CA VAL A 209 -6.99 8.30 5.39
C VAL A 209 -8.41 8.78 5.58
N SER A 210 -9.36 7.87 5.82
CA SER A 210 -10.77 8.18 6.00
C SER A 210 -11.30 7.57 7.30
N ALA A 211 -12.11 8.30 8.02
CA ALA A 211 -12.72 7.89 9.30
C ALA A 211 -11.71 7.28 10.30
N PRO A 212 -10.65 8.01 10.66
CA PRO A 212 -9.73 7.56 11.70
C PRO A 212 -10.36 7.72 13.09
N GLY A 213 -10.31 6.67 13.90
CA GLY A 213 -10.78 6.70 15.29
C GLY A 213 -9.75 7.24 16.28
N GLY A 214 -8.47 7.20 15.94
CA GLY A 214 -7.35 7.68 16.75
C GLY A 214 -6.54 8.79 16.10
N ARG A 215 -5.33 9.01 16.64
CA ARG A 215 -4.35 9.94 16.06
C ARG A 215 -3.96 9.55 14.64
N VAL A 216 -3.78 10.55 13.77
CA VAL A 216 -3.27 10.36 12.41
C VAL A 216 -1.92 11.04 12.24
N GLU A 217 -0.95 10.32 11.70
CA GLU A 217 0.33 10.85 11.25
C GLU A 217 0.53 10.42 9.79
N ALA A 218 0.61 11.38 8.88
CA ALA A 218 0.75 11.13 7.46
C ALA A 218 1.85 11.99 6.86
N ASP A 219 2.92 11.33 6.39
CA ASP A 219 4.10 11.98 5.84
C ASP A 219 4.28 11.59 4.37
N THR A 220 4.53 12.58 3.49
CA THR A 220 4.90 12.32 2.09
C THR A 220 6.06 13.18 1.63
N GLY A 221 6.95 12.60 0.83
CA GLY A 221 7.99 13.37 0.14
C GLY A 221 7.40 14.15 -1.03
N SER A 222 6.74 13.47 -1.95
CA SER A 222 6.10 14.08 -3.11
C SER A 222 4.74 13.48 -3.36
N GLY A 223 3.70 14.30 -3.36
CA GLY A 223 2.35 13.81 -3.64
C GLY A 223 1.27 14.49 -2.80
N GLN A 224 0.25 13.73 -2.47
CA GLN A 224 -0.90 14.25 -1.76
C GLN A 224 -1.15 13.47 -0.46
N VAL A 225 -1.38 14.23 0.61
CA VAL A 225 -1.96 13.72 1.85
C VAL A 225 -3.41 14.17 1.91
N GLU A 226 -4.33 13.25 2.09
CA GLU A 226 -5.76 13.51 2.24
C GLU A 226 -6.29 12.79 3.48
N ILE A 227 -6.80 13.54 4.43
CA ILE A 227 -7.36 13.01 5.68
C ILE A 227 -8.80 13.49 5.81
N LEU A 228 -9.74 12.55 5.92
CA LEU A 228 -11.16 12.81 5.95
C LEU A 228 -11.79 12.29 7.25
N GLY A 229 -12.59 13.12 7.90
CA GLY A 229 -13.30 12.76 9.14
C GLY A 229 -12.41 12.73 10.37
N ALA A 230 -11.33 13.52 10.40
CA ALA A 230 -10.46 13.62 11.56
C ALA A 230 -11.13 14.40 12.69
N ALA A 231 -10.92 13.94 13.94
CA ALA A 231 -11.33 14.63 15.16
C ALA A 231 -10.17 14.75 16.15
N ASN A 232 -9.41 13.67 16.33
CA ASN A 232 -8.25 13.58 17.21
C ASN A 232 -7.01 14.30 16.63
N ASP A 233 -5.85 14.07 17.23
CA ASP A 233 -4.60 14.66 16.78
C ASP A 233 -4.28 14.29 15.32
N VAL A 234 -3.86 15.29 14.56
CA VAL A 234 -3.43 15.11 13.16
C VAL A 234 -2.03 15.70 12.97
N LYS A 235 -1.15 14.90 12.38
CA LYS A 235 0.11 15.35 11.83
C LYS A 235 0.12 15.03 10.33
N ALA A 236 0.12 16.05 9.48
CA ALA A 236 0.12 15.87 8.04
C ALA A 236 1.24 16.72 7.41
N HIS A 237 2.25 16.03 6.90
CA HIS A 237 3.43 16.69 6.34
C HIS A 237 3.65 16.28 4.88
N ALA A 238 3.96 17.25 4.03
CA ALA A 238 4.41 17.02 2.67
C ALA A 238 5.66 17.87 2.39
N VAL A 239 6.65 17.31 1.73
CA VAL A 239 7.76 18.15 1.24
C VAL A 239 7.31 18.91 -0.02
N SER A 240 6.77 18.20 -1.01
CA SER A 240 6.20 18.80 -2.22
C SER A 240 4.84 18.21 -2.51
N GLY A 241 3.81 19.04 -2.48
CA GLY A 241 2.47 18.56 -2.80
C GLY A 241 1.36 19.21 -2.00
N ARG A 242 0.22 18.55 -1.97
CA ARG A 242 -0.96 19.04 -1.29
C ARG A 242 -1.20 18.28 0.02
N VAL A 243 -1.49 19.02 1.07
CA VAL A 243 -2.08 18.52 2.31
C VAL A 243 -3.54 18.96 2.36
N PHE A 244 -4.46 18.01 2.39
CA PHE A 244 -5.88 18.25 2.56
C PHE A 244 -6.39 17.53 3.80
N VAL A 245 -7.00 18.25 4.72
CA VAL A 245 -7.59 17.68 5.93
C VAL A 245 -9.03 18.17 6.08
N GLN A 246 -9.95 17.24 6.23
CA GLN A 246 -11.35 17.53 6.54
C GLN A 246 -11.73 16.87 7.86
N GLY A 247 -12.35 17.62 8.75
CA GLY A 247 -12.80 17.09 10.02
C GLY A 247 -13.24 18.16 10.99
N ASN A 248 -13.47 17.76 12.23
CA ASN A 248 -13.84 18.66 13.32
C ASN A 248 -12.87 18.45 14.48
N PRO A 249 -11.92 19.38 14.71
CA PRO A 249 -10.95 19.24 15.80
C PRO A 249 -11.64 19.13 17.16
N ASP A 250 -11.33 18.07 17.91
CA ASP A 250 -11.79 17.95 19.30
C ASP A 250 -11.17 19.05 20.17
N ALA A 251 -11.82 19.41 21.28
CA ALA A 251 -11.40 20.51 22.14
C ALA A 251 -9.97 20.41 22.71
N LYS A 252 -9.40 19.21 22.73
CA LYS A 252 -8.04 18.95 23.22
C LYS A 252 -7.09 18.49 22.09
N SER A 253 -7.57 18.41 20.86
CA SER A 253 -6.77 17.93 19.75
C SER A 253 -5.75 18.96 19.27
N TYR A 254 -4.67 18.46 18.70
CA TYR A 254 -3.62 19.25 18.08
C TYR A 254 -3.42 18.79 16.63
N TRP A 255 -3.66 19.71 15.70
CA TRP A 255 -3.46 19.50 14.28
C TRP A 255 -2.23 20.27 13.80
N GLU A 256 -1.27 19.57 13.24
CA GLU A 256 -0.06 20.12 12.65
C GLU A 256 -0.03 19.80 11.16
N LEU A 257 -0.23 20.80 10.33
CA LEU A 257 -0.32 20.68 8.87
C LEU A 257 0.83 21.45 8.22
N LYS A 258 1.77 20.75 7.62
CA LYS A 258 2.99 21.36 7.07
C LYS A 258 3.27 20.96 5.64
N THR A 259 3.71 21.94 4.83
CA THR A 259 4.32 21.67 3.54
C THR A 259 5.50 22.60 3.29
N ILE A 260 6.50 22.16 2.52
CA ILE A 260 7.57 23.07 2.10
C ILE A 260 7.15 23.75 0.80
N SER A 261 6.78 22.98 -0.22
CA SER A 261 6.32 23.52 -1.51
C SER A 261 4.98 22.90 -1.88
N GLY A 262 3.93 23.71 -1.78
CA GLY A 262 2.60 23.22 -2.12
C GLY A 262 1.49 23.92 -1.32
N SER A 263 0.30 23.38 -1.38
CA SER A 263 -0.86 23.97 -0.71
C SER A 263 -1.28 23.14 0.50
N VAL A 264 -1.68 23.84 1.53
CA VAL A 264 -2.41 23.26 2.68
C VAL A 264 -3.85 23.75 2.63
N GLN A 265 -4.76 22.83 2.60
CA GLN A 265 -6.18 23.12 2.70
C GLN A 265 -6.77 22.32 3.84
N PHE A 266 -7.48 22.98 4.74
CA PHE A 266 -8.30 22.25 5.69
C PHE A 266 -9.74 22.76 5.69
N SER A 267 -10.66 21.84 5.94
CA SER A 267 -12.09 22.09 5.87
C SER A 267 -12.75 21.64 7.16
N VAL A 268 -13.53 22.51 7.77
CA VAL A 268 -14.18 22.28 9.06
C VAL A 268 -15.67 22.62 8.98
N PRO A 269 -16.54 21.98 9.78
CA PRO A 269 -17.94 22.35 9.84
C PRO A 269 -18.12 23.75 10.45
N ALA A 270 -19.21 24.42 10.10
CA ALA A 270 -19.53 25.76 10.63
C ALA A 270 -19.65 25.80 12.15
N SER A 271 -19.87 24.67 12.80
CA SER A 271 -19.95 24.52 14.27
C SER A 271 -18.61 24.24 14.93
N ALA A 272 -17.51 24.15 14.17
CA ALA A 272 -16.19 23.86 14.74
C ALA A 272 -15.72 24.95 15.72
N SER A 273 -14.92 24.55 16.69
CA SER A 273 -14.33 25.44 17.69
C SER A 273 -12.85 25.12 17.84
N PHE A 274 -11.98 26.03 17.41
CA PHE A 274 -10.52 25.81 17.42
C PHE A 274 -9.75 27.15 17.43
N GLN A 275 -8.48 27.07 17.82
CA GLN A 275 -7.50 28.15 17.65
C GLN A 275 -6.67 27.85 16.41
N LEU A 276 -6.51 28.85 15.55
CA LEU A 276 -5.73 28.78 14.32
C LEU A 276 -4.45 29.61 14.44
N SER A 277 -3.32 28.99 14.11
CA SER A 277 -2.07 29.66 13.81
C SER A 277 -1.61 29.28 12.43
N ALA A 278 -1.69 30.16 11.46
CA ALA A 278 -1.28 29.91 10.09
C ALA A 278 -0.10 30.81 9.70
N GLU A 279 0.91 30.25 9.07
CA GLU A 279 2.11 30.95 8.62
C GLU A 279 2.53 30.48 7.24
N ALA A 280 2.74 31.45 6.32
CA ALA A 280 3.22 31.21 4.97
C ALA A 280 4.43 32.12 4.71
N VAL A 281 5.63 31.58 4.55
CA VAL A 281 6.82 32.41 4.31
C VAL A 281 6.70 33.14 2.96
N SER A 282 6.24 32.45 1.93
CA SER A 282 5.95 33.01 0.61
C SER A 282 4.67 32.40 0.06
N GLY A 283 3.59 33.16 0.10
CA GLY A 283 2.26 32.72 -0.32
C GLY A 283 1.14 33.49 0.35
N GLU A 284 -0.08 33.00 0.17
CA GLU A 284 -1.29 33.64 0.68
C GLU A 284 -2.00 32.76 1.68
N ILE A 285 -2.62 33.39 2.68
CA ILE A 285 -3.51 32.76 3.62
C ILE A 285 -4.93 33.25 3.32
N ARG A 286 -5.82 32.33 2.95
CA ARG A 286 -7.22 32.60 2.63
C ARG A 286 -8.15 31.86 3.57
N THR A 287 -9.16 32.53 4.06
CA THR A 287 -10.18 31.94 4.93
C THR A 287 -11.56 32.24 4.39
N ASP A 288 -12.33 31.19 4.16
CA ASP A 288 -13.71 31.25 3.66
C ASP A 288 -14.73 30.96 4.80
N ILE A 289 -14.30 31.01 6.07
CA ILE A 289 -15.13 30.74 7.27
C ILE A 289 -15.14 31.93 8.19
N PRO A 290 -16.19 32.11 9.03
CA PRO A 290 -16.25 33.18 10.01
C PRO A 290 -15.26 32.89 11.16
N ILE A 291 -14.17 33.64 11.22
CA ILE A 291 -13.17 33.58 12.29
C ILE A 291 -13.03 34.90 12.96
N VAL A 292 -12.69 34.91 14.24
CA VAL A 292 -12.30 36.13 14.99
C VAL A 292 -10.78 36.23 14.90
N VAL A 293 -10.32 37.28 14.21
CA VAL A 293 -8.90 37.52 13.99
C VAL A 293 -8.32 38.20 15.24
N GLU A 294 -7.27 37.59 15.80
CA GLU A 294 -6.52 38.12 16.94
C GLU A 294 -5.29 38.91 16.48
N GLU A 295 -4.57 38.37 15.49
CA GLU A 295 -3.39 38.97 14.91
C GLU A 295 -3.30 38.62 13.42
N GLN A 296 -3.07 39.65 12.60
CA GLN A 296 -2.90 39.48 11.16
C GLN A 296 -1.64 40.23 10.70
N GLY A 297 -0.67 39.45 10.20
CA GLY A 297 0.51 39.93 9.49
C GLY A 297 0.39 39.75 7.98
N LYS A 298 1.43 40.11 7.26
CA LYS A 298 1.49 39.91 5.81
C LYS A 298 1.46 38.42 5.43
N HIS A 299 2.06 37.57 6.26
CA HIS A 299 2.27 36.14 6.01
C HIS A 299 1.89 35.28 7.22
N SER A 300 1.19 35.82 8.17
CA SER A 300 0.77 35.12 9.38
C SER A 300 -0.66 35.51 9.76
N LEU A 301 -1.38 34.57 10.34
CA LEU A 301 -2.74 34.76 10.83
C LEU A 301 -2.91 33.98 12.13
N ARG A 302 -3.28 34.67 13.20
CA ARG A 302 -3.80 34.06 14.43
C ARG A 302 -5.26 34.41 14.58
N ALA A 303 -6.05 33.41 14.80
CA ALA A 303 -7.50 33.58 14.89
C ALA A 303 -8.11 32.44 15.70
N HIS A 304 -9.36 32.58 16.08
CA HIS A 304 -10.14 31.49 16.63
C HIS A 304 -11.52 31.40 15.97
N MET A 305 -12.09 30.23 16.01
CA MET A 305 -13.46 29.96 15.63
C MET A 305 -14.21 29.41 16.84
N GLY A 306 -15.45 29.88 17.06
CA GLY A 306 -16.24 29.48 18.23
C GLY A 306 -15.59 29.93 19.54
N SER A 307 -15.61 29.09 20.57
CA SER A 307 -15.03 29.38 21.89
C SER A 307 -13.51 29.11 21.97
N GLY A 308 -12.88 28.69 20.88
CA GLY A 308 -11.49 28.23 20.86
C GLY A 308 -11.34 26.90 21.59
N GLY A 309 -11.14 25.81 20.89
CA GLY A 309 -11.00 24.48 21.46
C GLY A 309 -9.67 23.87 21.06
N GLY A 310 -9.69 22.94 20.11
CA GLY A 310 -8.50 22.33 19.54
C GLY A 310 -7.55 23.36 18.93
N ARG A 311 -6.28 23.00 18.85
CA ARG A 311 -5.26 23.85 18.23
C ARG A 311 -4.93 23.35 16.83
N VAL A 312 -4.96 24.25 15.85
CA VAL A 312 -4.59 23.97 14.47
C VAL A 312 -3.42 24.87 14.06
N GLU A 313 -2.28 24.25 13.80
CA GLU A 313 -1.08 24.92 13.30
C GLU A 313 -0.86 24.56 11.84
N VAL A 314 -0.78 25.56 10.99
CA VAL A 314 -0.58 25.40 9.55
C VAL A 314 0.66 26.16 9.11
N HIS A 315 1.59 25.47 8.48
CA HIS A 315 2.81 26.10 8.02
C HIS A 315 3.14 25.72 6.58
N THR A 316 3.46 26.71 5.75
CA THR A 316 4.02 26.49 4.41
C THR A 316 5.20 27.43 4.16
N VAL A 317 6.22 26.94 3.47
CA VAL A 317 7.31 27.82 3.02
C VAL A 317 6.90 28.52 1.73
N SER A 318 6.39 27.77 0.74
CA SER A 318 5.98 28.32 -0.55
C SER A 318 4.68 27.68 -1.00
N GLY A 319 3.60 28.47 -0.97
CA GLY A 319 2.28 27.99 -1.39
C GLY A 319 1.12 28.67 -0.66
N GLU A 320 -0.07 28.18 -0.93
CA GLU A 320 -1.32 28.72 -0.39
C GLU A 320 -1.80 27.92 0.83
N ILE A 321 -2.25 28.63 1.85
CA ILE A 321 -3.04 28.07 2.95
C ILE A 321 -4.49 28.49 2.75
N ARG A 322 -5.39 27.50 2.69
CA ARG A 322 -6.81 27.75 2.57
C ARG A 322 -7.61 27.06 3.68
N VAL A 323 -8.45 27.86 4.32
CA VAL A 323 -9.40 27.39 5.34
C VAL A 323 -10.80 27.53 4.79
N SER A 324 -11.58 26.46 4.75
CA SER A 324 -12.90 26.44 4.14
C SER A 324 -13.95 25.75 5.04
N SER A 325 -15.23 26.01 4.77
CA SER A 325 -16.32 25.26 5.38
C SER A 325 -16.47 23.91 4.72
N SER A 326 -16.67 22.86 5.52
CA SER A 326 -17.20 21.59 5.04
C SER A 326 -18.72 21.64 5.10
N ASN A 327 -19.35 21.32 3.98
CA ASN A 327 -20.81 21.16 3.93
C ASN A 327 -21.26 19.97 4.75
#